data_a7f2d16c8c6d35a8caee3c10b2595aea
#
_entry.id   a7f2d16c8c6d35a8caee3c10b2595aea
#
_cell.length_a   1.000
_cell.length_b   1.000
_cell.length_c   1.000
_cell.angle_alpha   90.00
_cell.angle_beta   90.00
_cell.angle_gamma   90.00
#
_symmetry.space_group_name_H-M   'P 1'
#
loop_
_entity.id
_entity.type
_entity.pdbx_description
1 polymer ?
#
loop_
_entity_poly.entity_id
_entity_poly.type
_entity_poly.pdbx_seq_one_letter_code
_entity_poly.pdbx_strand_id
1 'polypeptide(L)'
;MIEINKKYSPIAESDGRYFIVTGGRGSGKSFSINLLLVLLTYEAGHTILFTRYTLSSTYISIIPEFIEKLELLKIFDDFHITKDEIRNKRSGSKIIFKGIKTSSGDQTANLKSLQGVTTFVLDEAEELTSEDTFDKIDLSVRQQGKHNRVILILNPTTKEHWIYKRFFEDKGIQEGANESKDNITYIHTTYLDNLENLSESYINQIENIKERRPEKYKHQMLGGWLNKAEGVILTNWSIGEFKKVGVSVFGQDFGFNDPNTLVETNIDTTRKIIYLKECFYLNGLTTTEIARLNMKHATDNLIIGDAAEKRLIYELKQKGCNIVSSIKGAGSITYGISLLQDYDLIVDKQSINLIKELNNYSWLEKKSNTPIDKHNHLIDAIRYAVSYQLQNPNRGKYYIQ
;
A
#
# COMPACT_ATOMS: atom_id res chain seq x y z
N MET A 1 36.81 14.17 -3.76
CA MET A 1 35.98 13.78 -4.95
C MET A 1 34.77 13.07 -4.38
N ILE A 2 33.55 13.42 -4.81
CA ILE A 2 32.33 12.75 -4.32
C ILE A 2 32.11 11.56 -5.24
N GLU A 3 32.06 10.38 -4.67
CA GLU A 3 31.77 9.16 -5.44
C GLU A 3 30.29 8.78 -5.23
N ILE A 4 29.61 8.53 -6.33
CA ILE A 4 28.27 7.93 -6.34
C ILE A 4 28.45 6.43 -6.51
N ASN A 5 27.71 5.64 -5.73
CA ASN A 5 27.74 4.19 -5.92
C ASN A 5 27.38 3.82 -7.37
N LYS A 6 28.22 3.01 -7.99
CA LYS A 6 28.10 2.61 -9.40
C LYS A 6 26.74 1.97 -9.77
N LYS A 7 26.02 1.42 -8.80
CA LYS A 7 24.67 0.89 -9.02
C LYS A 7 23.67 1.95 -9.55
N TYR A 8 23.94 3.24 -9.32
CA TYR A 8 23.08 4.33 -9.79
C TYR A 8 23.47 4.87 -11.18
N SER A 9 24.61 4.46 -11.75
CA SER A 9 25.07 4.94 -13.07
C SER A 9 24.02 4.73 -14.19
N PRO A 10 23.19 3.66 -14.19
CA PRO A 10 22.19 3.46 -15.21
C PRO A 10 21.16 4.59 -15.34
N ILE A 11 20.95 5.41 -14.30
CA ILE A 11 20.04 6.57 -14.37
C ILE A 11 20.54 7.61 -15.40
N ALA A 12 21.85 7.74 -15.54
CA ALA A 12 22.48 8.62 -16.54
C ALA A 12 22.74 7.93 -17.88
N GLU A 13 23.02 6.63 -17.84
CA GLU A 13 23.55 5.87 -18.99
C GLU A 13 22.47 5.10 -19.77
N SER A 14 21.36 4.69 -19.12
CA SER A 14 20.32 3.89 -19.75
C SER A 14 19.28 4.75 -20.48
N ASP A 15 18.82 4.30 -21.64
CA ASP A 15 17.72 4.88 -22.40
C ASP A 15 16.33 4.44 -21.89
N GLY A 16 16.27 3.70 -20.80
CA GLY A 16 15.02 3.26 -20.16
C GLY A 16 14.13 4.43 -19.74
N ARG A 17 12.81 4.24 -19.78
CA ARG A 17 11.85 5.23 -19.30
C ARG A 17 11.70 5.19 -17.79
N TYR A 18 11.62 3.98 -17.21
CA TYR A 18 11.34 3.79 -15.78
C TYR A 18 12.60 3.35 -15.04
N PHE A 19 12.83 4.00 -13.91
CA PHE A 19 13.90 3.65 -12.98
C PHE A 19 13.27 3.37 -11.61
N ILE A 20 13.32 2.11 -11.18
CA ILE A 20 12.74 1.65 -9.94
C ILE A 20 13.88 1.48 -8.93
N VAL A 21 14.01 2.47 -8.04
CA VAL A 21 15.10 2.56 -7.08
C VAL A 21 14.60 2.10 -5.71
N THR A 22 14.90 0.86 -5.37
CA THR A 22 14.50 0.25 -4.10
C THR A 22 15.69 0.12 -3.15
N GLY A 23 15.41 -0.08 -1.88
CA GLY A 23 16.46 -0.39 -0.91
C GLY A 23 16.09 -0.05 0.52
N GLY A 24 16.95 -0.45 1.44
CA GLY A 24 16.77 -0.21 2.86
C GLY A 24 17.16 1.20 3.32
N ARG A 25 16.94 1.48 4.60
CA ARG A 25 17.41 2.72 5.26
C ARG A 25 18.93 2.76 5.28
N GLY A 26 19.50 3.96 5.12
CA GLY A 26 20.94 4.16 5.12
C GLY A 26 21.65 3.75 3.82
N SER A 27 20.95 3.38 2.77
CA SER A 27 21.53 2.92 1.50
C SER A 27 21.98 4.04 0.55
N GLY A 28 21.81 5.33 0.91
CA GLY A 28 22.26 6.47 0.10
C GLY A 28 21.40 6.77 -1.14
N LYS A 29 20.18 6.20 -1.28
CA LYS A 29 19.28 6.39 -2.43
C LYS A 29 19.04 7.86 -2.76
N SER A 30 18.42 8.61 -1.84
CA SER A 30 18.05 10.01 -2.07
C SER A 30 19.27 10.87 -2.31
N PHE A 31 20.38 10.63 -1.59
CA PHE A 31 21.63 11.33 -1.82
C PHE A 31 22.11 11.18 -3.26
N SER A 32 22.24 9.94 -3.74
CA SER A 32 22.77 9.63 -5.06
C SER A 32 21.84 10.13 -6.19
N ILE A 33 20.54 9.94 -6.03
CA ILE A 33 19.56 10.41 -7.02
C ILE A 33 19.55 11.95 -7.08
N ASN A 34 19.50 12.64 -5.94
CA ASN A 34 19.49 14.11 -5.91
C ASN A 34 20.75 14.68 -6.57
N LEU A 35 21.90 14.04 -6.35
CA LEU A 35 23.15 14.46 -6.98
C LEU A 35 23.12 14.27 -8.50
N LEU A 36 22.62 13.13 -8.99
CA LEU A 36 22.45 12.87 -10.43
C LEU A 36 21.46 13.85 -11.08
N LEU A 37 20.38 14.21 -10.38
CA LEU A 37 19.42 15.21 -10.88
C LEU A 37 20.05 16.61 -10.97
N VAL A 38 20.89 16.99 -10.01
CA VAL A 38 21.68 18.25 -10.11
C VAL A 38 22.59 18.21 -11.34
N LEU A 39 23.31 17.13 -11.57
CA LEU A 39 24.16 16.99 -12.77
C LEU A 39 23.36 17.03 -14.07
N LEU A 40 22.18 16.41 -14.12
CA LEU A 40 21.28 16.47 -15.28
C LEU A 40 20.85 17.91 -15.62
N THR A 41 20.79 18.80 -14.64
CA THR A 41 20.46 20.21 -14.92
C THR A 41 21.52 20.97 -15.71
N TYR A 42 22.75 20.47 -15.84
CA TYR A 42 23.78 21.10 -16.70
C TYR A 42 23.51 20.86 -18.19
N GLU A 43 22.70 19.88 -18.53
CA GLU A 43 22.19 19.71 -19.88
C GLU A 43 21.01 20.67 -20.13
N ALA A 44 20.98 21.34 -21.28
CA ALA A 44 19.92 22.30 -21.57
C ALA A 44 18.57 21.63 -21.89
N GLY A 45 17.48 22.28 -21.51
CA GLY A 45 16.13 21.91 -21.88
C GLY A 45 15.51 20.83 -21.00
N HIS A 46 16.03 20.58 -19.79
CA HIS A 46 15.44 19.70 -18.82
C HIS A 46 14.54 20.45 -17.82
N THR A 47 13.33 19.95 -17.64
CA THR A 47 12.44 20.29 -16.51
C THR A 47 12.20 19.03 -15.72
N ILE A 48 12.73 18.99 -14.51
CA ILE A 48 12.62 17.86 -13.59
C ILE A 48 11.50 18.16 -12.60
N LEU A 49 10.47 17.36 -12.57
CA LEU A 49 9.39 17.42 -11.60
C LEU A 49 9.73 16.47 -10.44
N PHE A 50 10.17 17.01 -9.32
CA PHE A 50 10.44 16.26 -8.12
C PHE A 50 9.24 16.31 -7.18
N THR A 51 8.70 15.15 -6.80
CA THR A 51 7.51 15.07 -5.97
C THR A 51 7.69 14.17 -4.75
N ARG A 52 6.96 14.49 -3.70
CA ARG A 52 6.55 13.61 -2.59
C ARG A 52 5.04 13.61 -2.47
N TYR A 53 4.51 12.71 -1.68
CA TYR A 53 3.06 12.62 -1.48
C TYR A 53 2.47 13.91 -0.90
N THR A 54 3.16 14.59 0.05
CA THR A 54 2.73 15.88 0.63
C THR A 54 3.68 17.02 0.31
N LEU A 55 3.16 18.22 0.12
CA LEU A 55 3.96 19.44 -0.16
C LEU A 55 4.83 19.85 1.03
N SER A 56 4.32 19.71 2.25
CA SER A 56 5.05 20.10 3.47
C SER A 56 6.35 19.30 3.64
N SER A 57 6.34 18.02 3.34
CA SER A 57 7.56 17.20 3.41
C SER A 57 8.59 17.60 2.34
N THR A 58 8.15 18.00 1.15
CA THR A 58 9.07 18.45 0.08
C THR A 58 9.89 19.66 0.52
N TYR A 59 9.23 20.68 1.07
CA TYR A 59 9.89 21.93 1.46
C TYR A 59 10.85 21.75 2.66
N ILE A 60 10.44 20.95 3.63
CA ILE A 60 11.21 20.81 4.90
C ILE A 60 12.43 19.89 4.74
N SER A 61 12.32 18.83 3.92
CA SER A 61 13.35 17.81 3.85
C SER A 61 14.14 17.79 2.54
N ILE A 62 13.50 18.00 1.38
CA ILE A 62 14.14 17.75 0.09
C ILE A 62 14.93 18.95 -0.41
N ILE A 63 14.35 20.16 -0.38
CA ILE A 63 15.04 21.36 -0.86
C ILE A 63 16.35 21.61 -0.11
N PRO A 64 16.38 21.53 1.24
CA PRO A 64 17.65 21.61 2.00
C PRO A 64 18.68 20.56 1.59
N GLU A 65 18.24 19.33 1.31
CA GLU A 65 19.15 18.29 0.82
C GLU A 65 19.79 18.65 -0.54
N PHE A 66 19.05 19.26 -1.45
CA PHE A 66 19.62 19.73 -2.72
C PHE A 66 20.61 20.88 -2.49
N ILE A 67 20.31 21.84 -1.62
CA ILE A 67 21.21 22.94 -1.27
C ILE A 67 22.53 22.39 -0.73
N GLU A 68 22.46 21.45 0.21
CA GLU A 68 23.65 20.77 0.75
C GLU A 68 24.54 20.17 -0.37
N LYS A 69 23.93 19.54 -1.39
CA LYS A 69 24.69 18.96 -2.52
C LYS A 69 25.34 20.03 -3.38
N LEU A 70 24.66 21.15 -3.60
CA LEU A 70 25.23 22.29 -4.35
C LEU A 70 26.44 22.89 -3.61
N GLU A 71 26.35 23.02 -2.30
CA GLU A 71 27.45 23.49 -1.44
C GLU A 71 28.62 22.48 -1.41
N LEU A 72 28.31 21.20 -1.25
CA LEU A 72 29.28 20.11 -1.23
C LEU A 72 30.07 20.02 -2.54
N LEU A 73 29.42 20.25 -3.69
CA LEU A 73 30.03 20.31 -5.01
C LEU A 73 30.70 21.65 -5.30
N LYS A 74 30.53 22.68 -4.46
CA LYS A 74 31.02 24.07 -4.67
C LYS A 74 30.48 24.69 -5.97
N ILE A 75 29.20 24.41 -6.29
CA ILE A 75 28.51 24.90 -7.49
C ILE A 75 27.26 25.72 -7.14
N PHE A 76 27.10 26.10 -5.90
CA PHE A 76 25.92 26.85 -5.45
C PHE A 76 25.65 28.11 -6.28
N ASP A 77 26.71 28.83 -6.65
CA ASP A 77 26.61 30.05 -7.45
C ASP A 77 26.10 29.84 -8.88
N ASP A 78 26.14 28.61 -9.39
CA ASP A 78 25.56 28.27 -10.70
C ASP A 78 24.03 28.21 -10.68
N PHE A 79 23.40 28.29 -9.51
CA PHE A 79 21.97 28.06 -9.36
C PHE A 79 21.22 29.29 -8.83
N HIS A 80 19.99 29.45 -9.29
CA HIS A 80 18.99 30.32 -8.70
C HIS A 80 17.98 29.45 -7.94
N ILE A 81 17.80 29.72 -6.65
CA ILE A 81 17.02 28.90 -5.73
C ILE A 81 15.83 29.72 -5.21
N THR A 82 14.64 29.15 -5.34
CA THR A 82 13.40 29.65 -4.72
C THR A 82 12.84 28.60 -3.77
N LYS A 83 11.71 28.86 -3.15
CA LYS A 83 11.06 27.91 -2.24
C LYS A 83 10.51 26.62 -2.93
N ASP A 84 10.35 26.64 -4.26
CA ASP A 84 9.72 25.56 -5.03
C ASP A 84 10.43 25.23 -6.34
N GLU A 85 11.56 25.89 -6.63
CA GLU A 85 12.36 25.66 -7.85
C GLU A 85 13.85 25.88 -7.59
N ILE A 86 14.68 25.02 -8.19
CA ILE A 86 16.12 25.19 -8.32
C ILE A 86 16.44 25.23 -9.81
N ARG A 87 16.99 26.35 -10.31
CA ARG A 87 17.29 26.56 -11.73
C ARG A 87 18.78 26.75 -11.95
N ASN A 88 19.33 25.97 -12.87
CA ASN A 88 20.70 26.15 -13.35
C ASN A 88 20.78 27.40 -14.25
N LYS A 89 21.61 28.36 -13.89
CA LYS A 89 21.78 29.64 -14.63
C LYS A 89 22.46 29.48 -15.98
N ARG A 90 23.28 28.41 -16.14
CA ARG A 90 24.03 28.17 -17.39
C ARG A 90 23.18 27.51 -18.46
N SER A 91 22.42 26.51 -18.13
CA SER A 91 21.61 25.70 -19.06
C SER A 91 20.15 26.16 -19.17
N GLY A 92 19.64 26.86 -18.12
CA GLY A 92 18.24 27.17 -17.95
C GLY A 92 17.36 25.99 -17.46
N SER A 93 17.94 24.79 -17.35
CA SER A 93 17.24 23.62 -16.83
C SER A 93 16.93 23.75 -15.34
N LYS A 94 15.88 23.10 -14.87
CA LYS A 94 15.36 23.34 -13.53
C LYS A 94 14.76 22.08 -12.88
N ILE A 95 14.75 22.10 -11.55
CA ILE A 95 14.03 21.13 -10.71
C ILE A 95 12.88 21.88 -10.03
N ILE A 96 11.66 21.41 -10.22
CA ILE A 96 10.44 21.95 -9.61
C ILE A 96 9.97 20.99 -8.55
N PHE A 97 9.68 21.48 -7.36
CA PHE A 97 9.24 20.69 -6.21
C PHE A 97 7.73 20.84 -6.00
N LYS A 98 7.01 19.72 -5.98
CA LYS A 98 5.54 19.69 -5.78
C LYS A 98 5.11 18.51 -4.91
N GLY A 99 4.03 18.71 -4.13
CA GLY A 99 3.31 17.63 -3.48
C GLY A 99 2.23 17.06 -4.39
N ILE A 100 1.95 15.78 -4.28
CA ILE A 100 0.84 15.15 -5.00
C ILE A 100 -0.49 15.42 -4.29
N LYS A 101 -0.50 15.32 -2.95
CA LYS A 101 -1.66 15.62 -2.10
C LYS A 101 -1.51 16.95 -1.38
N THR A 102 -2.60 17.69 -1.29
CA THR A 102 -2.70 18.91 -0.46
C THR A 102 -3.83 18.76 0.55
N SER A 103 -3.94 19.74 1.46
CA SER A 103 -5.04 19.82 2.43
C SER A 103 -6.43 19.89 1.80
N SER A 104 -6.54 20.27 0.53
CA SER A 104 -7.80 20.37 -0.22
C SER A 104 -8.05 19.23 -1.21
N GLY A 105 -7.21 18.20 -1.24
CA GLY A 105 -7.34 17.03 -2.14
C GLY A 105 -6.14 16.81 -3.06
N ASP A 106 -6.27 15.92 -4.04
CA ASP A 106 -5.21 15.61 -4.98
C ASP A 106 -4.97 16.73 -5.99
N GLN A 107 -3.73 17.21 -6.09
CA GLN A 107 -3.31 18.25 -7.06
C GLN A 107 -2.96 17.70 -8.45
N THR A 108 -3.45 16.53 -8.81
CA THR A 108 -3.14 15.91 -10.11
C THR A 108 -3.45 16.84 -11.31
N ALA A 109 -4.47 17.67 -11.22
CA ALA A 109 -4.81 18.64 -12.28
C ALA A 109 -3.68 19.66 -12.51
N ASN A 110 -3.08 20.19 -11.44
CA ASN A 110 -1.98 21.15 -11.53
C ASN A 110 -0.66 20.52 -12.00
N LEU A 111 -0.43 19.26 -11.65
CA LEU A 111 0.76 18.52 -12.09
C LEU A 111 0.70 18.16 -13.58
N LYS A 112 -0.48 17.84 -14.10
CA LYS A 112 -0.69 17.55 -15.54
C LYS A 112 -0.50 18.80 -16.44
N SER A 113 -0.71 19.99 -15.91
CA SER A 113 -0.57 21.25 -16.67
C SER A 113 0.87 21.72 -16.82
N LEU A 114 1.85 21.06 -16.16
CA LEU A 114 3.25 21.40 -16.28
C LEU A 114 3.77 20.98 -17.67
N GLN A 115 4.08 21.97 -18.50
CA GLN A 115 4.63 21.75 -19.83
C GLN A 115 6.15 21.54 -19.76
N GLY A 116 6.66 20.72 -20.68
CA GLY A 116 8.11 20.53 -20.85
C GLY A 116 8.77 19.65 -19.81
N VAL A 117 8.01 18.93 -19.00
CA VAL A 117 8.58 17.96 -18.04
C VAL A 117 9.26 16.83 -18.80
N THR A 118 10.56 16.65 -18.53
CA THR A 118 11.38 15.60 -19.10
C THR A 118 11.68 14.46 -18.11
N THR A 119 11.63 14.77 -16.82
CA THR A 119 11.90 13.81 -15.76
C THR A 119 10.88 13.98 -14.64
N PHE A 120 10.18 12.90 -14.30
CA PHE A 120 9.30 12.82 -13.13
C PHE A 120 9.98 11.98 -12.06
N VAL A 121 10.14 12.52 -10.88
CA VAL A 121 10.70 11.82 -9.72
C VAL A 121 9.64 11.75 -8.64
N LEU A 122 9.35 10.56 -8.18
CA LEU A 122 8.51 10.30 -7.01
C LEU A 122 9.38 9.73 -5.90
N ASP A 123 9.70 10.58 -4.94
CA ASP A 123 10.43 10.19 -3.74
C ASP A 123 9.44 9.72 -2.66
N GLU A 124 9.82 8.74 -1.86
CA GLU A 124 8.92 8.01 -0.96
C GLU A 124 7.69 7.46 -1.72
N ALA A 125 7.97 6.81 -2.88
CA ALA A 125 6.92 6.36 -3.79
C ALA A 125 5.96 5.34 -3.16
N GLU A 126 6.37 4.67 -2.08
CA GLU A 126 5.53 3.80 -1.26
C GLU A 126 4.32 4.51 -0.63
N GLU A 127 4.38 5.83 -0.44
CA GLU A 127 3.26 6.58 0.11
C GLU A 127 2.11 6.78 -0.90
N LEU A 128 2.40 6.69 -2.20
CA LEU A 128 1.40 6.81 -3.26
C LEU A 128 0.70 5.48 -3.49
N THR A 129 -0.44 5.26 -2.84
CA THR A 129 -1.22 4.02 -2.93
C THR A 129 -2.11 3.92 -4.16
N SER A 130 -2.33 5.02 -4.90
CA SER A 130 -3.18 5.06 -6.11
C SER A 130 -2.33 4.97 -7.37
N GLU A 131 -2.43 3.86 -8.11
CA GLU A 131 -1.81 3.70 -9.43
C GLU A 131 -2.40 4.68 -10.45
N ASP A 132 -3.72 4.92 -10.43
CA ASP A 132 -4.39 5.89 -11.30
C ASP A 132 -3.81 7.31 -11.15
N THR A 133 -3.44 7.68 -9.93
CA THR A 133 -2.82 8.99 -9.67
C THR A 133 -1.43 9.05 -10.30
N PHE A 134 -0.65 7.97 -10.19
CA PHE A 134 0.65 7.84 -10.84
C PHE A 134 0.50 7.94 -12.37
N ASP A 135 -0.37 7.17 -12.99
CA ASP A 135 -0.57 7.14 -14.45
C ASP A 135 -0.94 8.51 -15.00
N LYS A 136 -1.77 9.25 -14.28
CA LYS A 136 -2.14 10.62 -14.67
C LYS A 136 -0.96 11.58 -14.73
N ILE A 137 0.05 11.41 -13.89
CA ILE A 137 1.27 12.24 -13.89
C ILE A 137 2.25 11.71 -14.93
N ASP A 138 2.47 10.40 -14.99
CA ASP A 138 3.37 9.73 -15.94
C ASP A 138 3.04 10.09 -17.40
N LEU A 139 1.76 10.08 -17.78
CA LEU A 139 1.30 10.49 -19.11
C LEU A 139 1.61 11.96 -19.47
N SER A 140 1.95 12.79 -18.49
CA SER A 140 2.34 14.20 -18.70
C SER A 140 3.82 14.36 -19.04
N VAL A 141 4.65 13.31 -18.83
CA VAL A 141 6.08 13.27 -19.12
C VAL A 141 6.28 12.81 -20.57
N ARG A 142 6.24 13.77 -21.50
CA ARG A 142 6.21 13.48 -22.96
C ARG A 142 6.87 14.56 -23.81
N GLN A 143 7.98 15.14 -23.33
CA GLN A 143 8.69 16.17 -24.07
C GLN A 143 9.36 15.59 -25.31
N GLN A 144 9.06 16.17 -26.49
CA GLN A 144 9.67 15.74 -27.75
C GLN A 144 11.15 16.11 -27.81
N GLY A 145 11.98 15.24 -28.38
CA GLY A 145 13.41 15.46 -28.58
C GLY A 145 14.25 15.40 -27.30
N LYS A 146 13.70 14.88 -26.21
CA LYS A 146 14.39 14.66 -24.95
C LYS A 146 14.13 13.26 -24.44
N HIS A 147 15.10 12.71 -23.70
CA HIS A 147 14.88 11.47 -22.97
C HIS A 147 13.89 11.74 -21.80
N ASN A 148 12.76 11.07 -21.84
CA ASN A 148 11.72 11.19 -20.81
C ASN A 148 11.91 10.11 -19.75
N ARG A 149 12.17 10.49 -18.50
CA ARG A 149 12.45 9.59 -17.38
C ARG A 149 11.36 9.65 -16.30
N VAL A 150 11.09 8.52 -15.69
CA VAL A 150 10.25 8.38 -14.51
C VAL A 150 11.04 7.60 -13.46
N ILE A 151 11.34 8.23 -12.34
CA ILE A 151 12.18 7.67 -11.28
C ILE A 151 11.33 7.49 -10.03
N LEU A 152 11.15 6.24 -9.59
CA LEU A 152 10.47 5.90 -8.35
C LEU A 152 11.51 5.53 -7.29
N ILE A 153 11.59 6.31 -6.21
CA ILE A 153 12.50 6.05 -5.09
C ILE A 153 11.66 5.58 -3.93
N LEU A 154 11.91 4.36 -3.42
CA LEU A 154 11.10 3.80 -2.35
C LEU A 154 11.87 2.89 -1.41
N ASN A 155 11.38 2.84 -0.17
CA ASN A 155 11.63 1.71 0.73
C ASN A 155 10.47 0.73 0.49
N PRO A 156 10.73 -0.53 0.05
CA PRO A 156 9.68 -1.50 -0.21
C PRO A 156 8.69 -1.63 0.97
N THR A 157 7.41 -1.78 0.67
CA THR A 157 6.36 -2.02 1.65
C THR A 157 5.83 -3.44 1.52
N THR A 158 4.53 -3.63 1.28
CA THR A 158 3.94 -4.95 1.04
C THR A 158 3.87 -5.27 -0.45
N LYS A 159 3.90 -6.55 -0.80
CA LYS A 159 3.71 -7.05 -2.18
C LYS A 159 2.33 -6.72 -2.76
N GLU A 160 1.40 -6.27 -1.93
CA GLU A 160 0.09 -5.77 -2.38
C GLU A 160 0.14 -4.38 -2.99
N HIS A 161 1.23 -3.65 -2.81
CA HIS A 161 1.39 -2.32 -3.38
C HIS A 161 1.48 -2.39 -4.92
N TRP A 162 0.81 -1.46 -5.62
CA TRP A 162 0.76 -1.42 -7.10
C TRP A 162 2.14 -1.39 -7.76
N ILE A 163 3.16 -0.75 -7.12
CA ILE A 163 4.54 -0.74 -7.63
C ILE A 163 5.12 -2.16 -7.69
N TYR A 164 4.88 -3.00 -6.65
CA TYR A 164 5.36 -4.37 -6.70
C TYR A 164 4.67 -5.16 -7.80
N LYS A 165 3.35 -5.07 -7.91
CA LYS A 165 2.58 -5.79 -8.93
C LYS A 165 3.02 -5.41 -10.33
N ARG A 166 2.98 -4.12 -10.66
CA ARG A 166 3.28 -3.61 -12.00
C ARG A 166 4.72 -3.82 -12.43
N PHE A 167 5.68 -3.55 -11.53
CA PHE A 167 7.10 -3.50 -11.89
C PHE A 167 7.87 -4.76 -11.50
N PHE A 168 7.41 -5.57 -10.58
CA PHE A 168 8.10 -6.80 -10.17
C PHE A 168 7.30 -8.05 -10.55
N GLU A 169 6.09 -8.22 -10.06
CA GLU A 169 5.28 -9.42 -10.27
C GLU A 169 4.93 -9.62 -11.75
N ASP A 170 4.31 -8.63 -12.40
CA ASP A 170 3.91 -8.68 -13.82
C ASP A 170 5.11 -8.80 -14.78
N LYS A 171 6.29 -8.35 -14.34
CA LYS A 171 7.53 -8.41 -15.11
C LYS A 171 8.38 -9.63 -14.78
N GLY A 172 8.03 -10.40 -13.75
CA GLY A 172 8.80 -11.57 -13.29
C GLY A 172 10.21 -11.21 -12.79
N ILE A 173 10.34 -10.03 -12.15
CA ILE A 173 11.59 -9.54 -11.59
C ILE A 173 11.68 -9.90 -10.11
N GLN A 174 12.85 -10.38 -9.69
CA GLN A 174 13.11 -10.73 -8.30
C GLN A 174 13.35 -9.50 -7.43
N GLU A 175 12.97 -9.59 -6.15
CA GLU A 175 13.33 -8.59 -5.14
C GLU A 175 14.86 -8.42 -5.09
N GLY A 176 15.32 -7.17 -4.93
CA GLY A 176 16.76 -6.89 -4.85
C GLY A 176 17.49 -6.91 -6.19
N ALA A 177 16.79 -7.00 -7.32
CA ALA A 177 17.39 -7.00 -8.65
C ALA A 177 18.14 -5.68 -8.96
N ASN A 178 19.25 -5.82 -9.67
CA ASN A 178 20.02 -4.73 -10.29
C ASN A 178 20.20 -5.11 -11.76
N GLU A 179 19.20 -4.81 -12.58
CA GLU A 179 19.15 -5.19 -14.00
C GLU A 179 18.24 -4.26 -14.80
N SER A 180 18.29 -4.35 -16.12
CA SER A 180 17.34 -3.69 -17.00
C SER A 180 16.54 -4.72 -17.78
N LYS A 181 15.23 -4.50 -17.86
CA LYS A 181 14.31 -5.33 -18.65
C LYS A 181 13.28 -4.44 -19.34
N ASP A 182 13.10 -4.64 -20.62
CA ASP A 182 12.29 -3.78 -21.49
C ASP A 182 12.74 -2.30 -21.38
N ASN A 183 11.85 -1.40 -20.99
CA ASN A 183 12.12 0.02 -20.75
C ASN A 183 12.26 0.37 -19.26
N ILE A 184 12.51 -0.62 -18.41
CA ILE A 184 12.59 -0.49 -16.95
C ILE A 184 13.99 -0.85 -16.48
N THR A 185 14.57 -0.01 -15.65
CA THR A 185 15.84 -0.25 -14.96
C THR A 185 15.58 -0.38 -13.47
N TYR A 186 16.03 -1.50 -12.90
CA TYR A 186 15.90 -1.81 -11.47
C TYR A 186 17.22 -1.54 -10.78
N ILE A 187 17.16 -0.78 -9.70
CA ILE A 187 18.31 -0.45 -8.87
C ILE A 187 17.97 -0.77 -7.44
N HIS A 188 18.74 -1.66 -6.84
CA HIS A 188 18.56 -2.01 -5.43
C HIS A 188 19.85 -1.79 -4.65
N THR A 189 19.73 -1.05 -3.54
CA THR A 189 20.86 -0.76 -2.65
C THR A 189 20.47 -0.97 -1.20
N THR A 190 21.46 -1.32 -0.40
CA THR A 190 21.32 -1.53 1.04
C THR A 190 22.31 -0.64 1.80
N TYR A 191 22.24 -0.62 3.12
CA TYR A 191 23.25 0.08 3.93
C TYR A 191 24.68 -0.45 3.67
N LEU A 192 24.83 -1.72 3.25
CA LEU A 192 26.12 -2.32 2.90
C LEU A 192 26.78 -1.64 1.70
N ASP A 193 25.99 -1.04 0.82
CA ASP A 193 26.46 -0.28 -0.33
C ASP A 193 26.91 1.15 0.05
N ASN A 194 26.77 1.55 1.32
CA ASN A 194 27.01 2.90 1.81
C ASN A 194 27.73 2.94 3.16
N LEU A 195 28.40 1.86 3.55
CA LEU A 195 29.01 1.70 4.89
C LEU A 195 29.96 2.85 5.24
N GLU A 196 30.74 3.34 4.28
CA GLU A 196 31.74 4.40 4.48
C GLU A 196 31.11 5.74 4.92
N ASN A 197 29.82 5.95 4.65
CA ASN A 197 29.10 7.18 4.98
C ASN A 197 28.21 7.02 6.23
N LEU A 198 28.23 5.87 6.89
CA LEU A 198 27.41 5.59 8.07
C LEU A 198 28.24 5.66 9.35
N SER A 199 27.69 6.22 10.41
CA SER A 199 28.36 6.24 11.72
C SER A 199 28.44 4.83 12.31
N GLU A 200 29.49 4.55 13.07
CA GLU A 200 29.67 3.29 13.78
C GLU A 200 28.48 2.97 14.72
N SER A 201 27.94 3.99 15.40
CA SER A 201 26.78 3.83 16.26
C SER A 201 25.53 3.37 15.49
N TYR A 202 25.34 3.85 14.27
CA TYR A 202 24.24 3.44 13.42
C TYR A 202 24.43 2.00 12.92
N ILE A 203 25.65 1.62 12.54
CA ILE A 203 25.98 0.23 12.14
C ILE A 203 25.74 -0.73 13.32
N ASN A 204 26.18 -0.39 14.53
CA ASN A 204 25.93 -1.19 15.72
C ASN A 204 24.42 -1.35 16.01
N GLN A 205 23.63 -0.30 15.76
CA GLN A 205 22.16 -0.39 15.87
C GLN A 205 21.57 -1.36 14.84
N ILE A 206 22.08 -1.38 13.61
CA ILE A 206 21.64 -2.32 12.56
C ILE A 206 21.97 -3.76 12.97
N GLU A 207 23.16 -4.04 13.47
CA GLU A 207 23.54 -5.40 13.91
C GLU A 207 22.65 -5.87 15.07
N ASN A 208 22.32 -5.00 16.02
CA ASN A 208 21.35 -5.32 17.08
C ASN A 208 19.95 -5.66 16.52
N ILE A 209 19.49 -4.96 15.46
CA ILE A 209 18.22 -5.27 14.80
C ILE A 209 18.31 -6.63 14.10
N LYS A 210 19.41 -6.91 13.42
CA LYS A 210 19.67 -8.16 12.72
C LYS A 210 19.58 -9.38 13.65
N GLU A 211 20.19 -9.29 14.84
CA GLU A 211 20.17 -10.37 15.83
C GLU A 211 18.78 -10.55 16.47
N ARG A 212 18.15 -9.46 16.88
CA ARG A 212 16.91 -9.53 17.67
C ARG A 212 15.64 -9.58 16.84
N ARG A 213 15.65 -9.07 15.60
CA ARG A 213 14.48 -8.91 14.74
C ARG A 213 14.82 -9.15 13.26
N PRO A 214 15.17 -10.38 12.87
CA PRO A 214 15.70 -10.69 11.53
C PRO A 214 14.73 -10.33 10.39
N GLU A 215 13.42 -10.45 10.58
CA GLU A 215 12.45 -10.04 9.56
C GLU A 215 12.42 -8.51 9.38
N LYS A 216 12.50 -7.76 10.48
CA LYS A 216 12.63 -6.29 10.43
C LYS A 216 13.93 -5.86 9.76
N TYR A 217 15.02 -6.56 10.02
CA TYR A 217 16.30 -6.33 9.37
C TYR A 217 16.20 -6.54 7.85
N LYS A 218 15.63 -7.67 7.40
CA LYS A 218 15.43 -7.94 5.98
C LYS A 218 14.60 -6.87 5.30
N HIS A 219 13.53 -6.45 5.92
CA HIS A 219 12.64 -5.44 5.38
C HIS A 219 13.27 -4.04 5.41
N GLN A 220 13.59 -3.51 6.59
CA GLN A 220 13.96 -2.10 6.73
C GLN A 220 15.41 -1.80 6.36
N MET A 221 16.36 -2.74 6.60
CA MET A 221 17.78 -2.52 6.34
C MET A 221 18.20 -3.05 4.97
N LEU A 222 17.68 -4.20 4.57
CA LEU A 222 17.99 -4.77 3.26
C LEU A 222 16.98 -4.39 2.17
N GLY A 223 15.86 -3.73 2.51
CA GLY A 223 14.88 -3.27 1.54
C GLY A 223 14.06 -4.40 0.89
N GLY A 224 13.76 -5.45 1.65
CA GLY A 224 12.90 -6.55 1.20
C GLY A 224 11.41 -6.18 1.24
N TRP A 225 10.63 -6.69 0.31
CA TRP A 225 9.19 -6.56 0.30
C TRP A 225 8.53 -7.46 1.35
N LEU A 226 7.49 -6.97 2.02
CA LEU A 226 6.74 -7.72 3.00
C LEU A 226 5.60 -8.51 2.36
N ASN A 227 5.42 -9.75 2.80
CA ASN A 227 4.21 -10.52 2.48
C ASN A 227 2.99 -10.07 3.32
N LYS A 228 3.24 -9.48 4.50
CA LYS A 228 2.23 -8.98 5.45
C LYS A 228 2.62 -7.59 5.92
N ALA A 229 1.62 -6.73 6.20
CA ALA A 229 1.87 -5.42 6.80
C ALA A 229 2.47 -5.55 8.21
N GLU A 230 3.26 -4.56 8.64
CA GLU A 230 3.69 -4.49 10.04
C GLU A 230 2.49 -4.20 10.95
N GLY A 231 2.44 -4.86 12.12
CA GLY A 231 1.35 -4.65 13.08
C GLY A 231 -0.01 -5.23 12.68
N VAL A 232 -0.02 -6.27 11.84
CA VAL A 232 -1.23 -7.01 11.47
C VAL A 232 -1.97 -7.49 12.72
N ILE A 233 -3.29 -7.28 12.74
CA ILE A 233 -4.15 -7.54 13.89
C ILE A 233 -4.44 -9.03 14.07
N LEU A 234 -4.73 -9.74 12.96
CA LEU A 234 -5.10 -11.16 12.96
C LEU A 234 -3.93 -11.98 12.39
N THR A 235 -3.21 -12.67 13.27
CA THR A 235 -2.06 -13.52 12.92
C THR A 235 -2.35 -15.01 13.07
N ASN A 236 -3.48 -15.34 13.68
CA ASN A 236 -3.95 -16.68 14.04
C ASN A 236 -4.75 -17.35 12.90
N TRP A 237 -4.25 -17.27 11.65
CA TRP A 237 -4.93 -17.88 10.50
C TRP A 237 -3.99 -18.66 9.60
N SER A 238 -4.58 -19.61 8.88
CA SER A 238 -3.89 -20.42 7.87
C SER A 238 -4.83 -20.74 6.69
N ILE A 239 -4.23 -21.04 5.53
CA ILE A 239 -4.98 -21.52 4.37
C ILE A 239 -5.31 -22.99 4.58
N GLY A 240 -6.60 -23.35 4.37
CA GLY A 240 -7.04 -24.74 4.50
C GLY A 240 -8.36 -24.97 3.78
N GLU A 241 -8.88 -26.19 3.89
CA GLU A 241 -10.18 -26.56 3.33
C GLU A 241 -11.31 -26.02 4.20
N PHE A 242 -12.30 -25.37 3.58
CA PHE A 242 -13.51 -24.94 4.28
C PHE A 242 -14.34 -26.15 4.71
N LYS A 243 -14.64 -26.26 6.01
CA LYS A 243 -15.44 -27.38 6.56
C LYS A 243 -16.74 -26.87 7.19
N LYS A 244 -17.83 -27.54 6.90
CA LYS A 244 -19.14 -27.32 7.52
C LYS A 244 -19.27 -28.26 8.74
N VAL A 245 -19.00 -27.72 9.92
CA VAL A 245 -19.09 -28.46 11.19
C VAL A 245 -20.48 -28.25 11.84
N GLY A 246 -21.15 -27.17 11.49
CA GLY A 246 -22.49 -26.80 11.99
C GLY A 246 -23.26 -25.99 10.95
N VAL A 247 -24.20 -25.18 11.44
CA VAL A 247 -24.95 -24.27 10.57
C VAL A 247 -24.07 -23.12 10.12
N SER A 248 -23.98 -22.90 8.80
CA SER A 248 -23.30 -21.75 8.24
C SER A 248 -24.07 -20.46 8.52
N VAL A 249 -23.37 -19.43 8.92
CA VAL A 249 -23.90 -18.05 9.01
C VAL A 249 -23.03 -17.19 8.10
N PHE A 250 -23.69 -16.29 7.39
CA PHE A 250 -23.00 -15.41 6.44
C PHE A 250 -22.86 -14.02 7.05
N GLY A 251 -21.74 -13.39 6.83
CA GLY A 251 -21.52 -11.98 7.14
C GLY A 251 -21.53 -11.15 5.88
N GLN A 252 -22.11 -9.95 5.93
CA GLN A 252 -22.17 -9.04 4.80
C GLN A 252 -21.81 -7.62 5.22
N ASP A 253 -20.83 -7.04 4.52
CA ASP A 253 -20.51 -5.61 4.58
C ASP A 253 -20.96 -4.95 3.27
N PHE A 254 -21.55 -3.76 3.38
CA PHE A 254 -22.16 -3.07 2.25
C PHE A 254 -21.32 -1.87 1.82
N GLY A 255 -21.03 -1.78 0.55
CA GLY A 255 -20.42 -0.64 -0.09
C GLY A 255 -20.98 -0.44 -1.50
N PHE A 256 -20.81 0.76 -2.06
CA PHE A 256 -21.11 1.05 -3.45
C PHE A 256 -19.81 1.42 -4.20
N ASN A 257 -19.12 2.44 -3.76
CA ASN A 257 -17.76 2.75 -4.21
C ASN A 257 -16.75 1.78 -3.59
N ASP A 258 -16.93 1.45 -2.32
CA ASP A 258 -16.22 0.39 -1.63
C ASP A 258 -16.85 -0.97 -1.96
N PRO A 259 -16.13 -2.09 -1.75
CA PRO A 259 -16.64 -3.42 -2.02
C PRO A 259 -17.86 -3.79 -1.20
N ASN A 260 -18.87 -4.37 -1.86
CA ASN A 260 -19.90 -5.14 -1.20
C ASN A 260 -19.40 -6.58 -1.05
N THR A 261 -19.42 -7.11 0.17
CA THR A 261 -18.80 -8.40 0.47
C THR A 261 -19.78 -9.38 1.08
N LEU A 262 -19.56 -10.66 0.85
CA LEU A 262 -20.25 -11.74 1.55
C LEU A 262 -19.25 -12.83 1.90
N VAL A 263 -19.26 -13.29 3.15
CA VAL A 263 -18.40 -14.36 3.65
C VAL A 263 -19.23 -15.44 4.33
N GLU A 264 -18.96 -16.71 4.01
CA GLU A 264 -19.52 -17.85 4.74
C GLU A 264 -18.62 -18.16 5.95
N THR A 265 -19.22 -18.26 7.12
CA THR A 265 -18.56 -18.63 8.38
C THR A 265 -19.13 -19.91 8.94
N ASN A 266 -18.26 -20.78 9.48
CA ASN A 266 -18.66 -21.97 10.19
C ASN A 266 -17.78 -22.16 11.43
N ILE A 267 -18.36 -22.30 12.62
CA ILE A 267 -17.63 -22.27 13.89
C ILE A 267 -17.66 -23.63 14.57
N ASP A 268 -16.46 -24.18 14.83
CA ASP A 268 -16.25 -25.29 15.75
C ASP A 268 -15.85 -24.73 17.13
N THR A 269 -16.84 -24.57 18.00
CA THR A 269 -16.62 -24.02 19.34
C THR A 269 -15.82 -24.97 20.25
N THR A 270 -15.84 -26.27 19.98
CA THR A 270 -15.13 -27.28 20.75
C THR A 270 -13.64 -27.23 20.47
N ARG A 271 -13.27 -27.09 19.19
CA ARG A 271 -11.86 -27.04 18.76
C ARG A 271 -11.33 -25.60 18.67
N LYS A 272 -12.16 -24.58 18.91
CA LYS A 272 -11.80 -23.17 18.74
C LYS A 272 -11.32 -22.85 17.31
N ILE A 273 -12.04 -23.36 16.30
CA ILE A 273 -11.72 -23.13 14.90
C ILE A 273 -12.88 -22.39 14.22
N ILE A 274 -12.56 -21.38 13.40
CA ILE A 274 -13.51 -20.72 12.50
C ILE A 274 -13.10 -20.98 11.07
N TYR A 275 -13.95 -21.60 10.29
CA TYR A 275 -13.78 -21.80 8.86
C TYR A 275 -14.38 -20.63 8.10
N LEU A 276 -13.62 -20.04 7.18
CA LEU A 276 -13.96 -18.82 6.44
C LEU A 276 -13.86 -19.06 4.94
N LYS A 277 -14.89 -18.62 4.21
CA LYS A 277 -14.93 -18.71 2.76
C LYS A 277 -15.54 -17.43 2.18
N GLU A 278 -14.76 -16.73 1.38
CA GLU A 278 -15.24 -15.59 0.58
C GLU A 278 -16.25 -16.06 -0.47
N CYS A 279 -17.41 -15.42 -0.52
CA CYS A 279 -18.45 -15.71 -1.52
C CYS A 279 -18.39 -14.72 -2.67
N PHE A 280 -18.26 -13.43 -2.38
CA PHE A 280 -17.99 -12.39 -3.35
C PHE A 280 -17.37 -11.12 -2.69
N TYR A 281 -16.72 -10.31 -3.55
CA TYR A 281 -16.07 -9.04 -3.23
C TYR A 281 -16.20 -8.15 -4.47
N LEU A 282 -17.25 -7.32 -4.55
CA LEU A 282 -17.64 -6.61 -5.77
C LEU A 282 -18.11 -5.19 -5.47
N ASN A 283 -17.78 -4.25 -6.35
CA ASN A 283 -18.18 -2.84 -6.25
C ASN A 283 -19.39 -2.55 -7.17
N GLY A 284 -20.10 -1.48 -6.90
CA GLY A 284 -21.11 -0.91 -7.79
C GLY A 284 -22.38 -1.76 -7.97
N LEU A 285 -22.68 -2.65 -7.01
CA LEU A 285 -23.83 -3.53 -7.08
C LEU A 285 -25.14 -2.80 -6.74
N THR A 286 -26.18 -3.04 -7.53
CA THR A 286 -27.54 -2.64 -7.20
C THR A 286 -28.16 -3.59 -6.15
N THR A 287 -29.19 -3.13 -5.42
CA THR A 287 -29.92 -3.98 -4.44
C THR A 287 -30.41 -5.30 -5.04
N THR A 288 -30.80 -5.30 -6.32
CA THR A 288 -31.28 -6.52 -6.99
C THR A 288 -30.14 -7.50 -7.27
N GLU A 289 -28.99 -7.02 -7.64
CA GLU A 289 -27.80 -7.86 -7.84
C GLU A 289 -27.28 -8.44 -6.52
N ILE A 290 -27.28 -7.62 -5.44
CA ILE A 290 -26.94 -8.09 -4.09
C ILE A 290 -27.90 -9.21 -3.67
N ALA A 291 -29.22 -9.02 -3.83
CA ALA A 291 -30.21 -10.03 -3.48
C ALA A 291 -29.99 -11.34 -4.26
N ARG A 292 -29.73 -11.25 -5.58
CA ARG A 292 -29.45 -12.41 -6.41
C ARG A 292 -28.19 -13.17 -5.96
N LEU A 293 -27.11 -12.44 -5.63
CA LEU A 293 -25.87 -13.04 -5.15
C LEU A 293 -26.07 -13.67 -3.76
N ASN A 294 -26.78 -13.00 -2.87
CA ASN A 294 -27.10 -13.53 -1.54
C ASN A 294 -27.91 -14.84 -1.65
N MET A 295 -28.96 -14.89 -2.46
CA MET A 295 -29.75 -16.11 -2.68
C MET A 295 -28.92 -17.23 -3.33
N LYS A 296 -27.98 -16.89 -4.22
CA LYS A 296 -27.08 -17.87 -4.85
C LYS A 296 -26.15 -18.52 -3.84
N HIS A 297 -25.56 -17.75 -2.93
CA HIS A 297 -24.50 -18.22 -2.03
C HIS A 297 -25.01 -18.65 -0.66
N ALA A 298 -25.90 -17.87 -0.05
CA ALA A 298 -26.40 -18.16 1.27
C ALA A 298 -27.68 -19.03 1.24
N THR A 299 -28.40 -19.08 0.12
CA THR A 299 -29.70 -19.75 0.01
C THR A 299 -30.63 -19.29 1.15
N ASP A 300 -31.07 -20.19 2.02
CA ASP A 300 -31.93 -19.92 3.17
C ASP A 300 -31.14 -19.65 4.47
N ASN A 301 -29.80 -19.75 4.41
CA ASN A 301 -28.98 -19.51 5.58
C ASN A 301 -29.00 -18.04 6.02
N LEU A 302 -28.79 -17.82 7.32
CA LEU A 302 -28.83 -16.50 7.91
C LEU A 302 -27.64 -15.64 7.46
N ILE A 303 -27.95 -14.41 7.03
CA ILE A 303 -26.97 -13.38 6.72
C ILE A 303 -27.02 -12.31 7.81
N ILE A 304 -25.86 -11.88 8.31
CA ILE A 304 -25.71 -10.78 9.27
C ILE A 304 -25.10 -9.60 8.50
N GLY A 305 -25.93 -8.59 8.23
CA GLY A 305 -25.51 -7.39 7.46
C GLY A 305 -25.12 -6.23 8.37
N ASP A 306 -24.35 -5.30 7.81
CA ASP A 306 -23.98 -4.08 8.52
C ASP A 306 -25.21 -3.29 9.01
N ALA A 307 -25.25 -2.99 10.32
CA ALA A 307 -26.35 -2.25 10.97
C ALA A 307 -26.47 -0.79 10.48
N ALA A 308 -25.49 -0.22 9.81
CA ALA A 308 -25.59 1.13 9.24
C ALA A 308 -26.59 1.18 8.07
N GLU A 309 -26.74 0.10 7.31
CA GLU A 309 -27.54 0.01 6.10
C GLU A 309 -28.93 -0.60 6.32
N LYS A 310 -29.69 -0.08 7.30
CA LYS A 310 -31.03 -0.60 7.69
C LYS A 310 -32.01 -0.66 6.54
N ARG A 311 -32.00 0.35 5.64
CA ARG A 311 -32.88 0.41 4.48
C ARG A 311 -32.56 -0.73 3.50
N LEU A 312 -31.28 -0.91 3.20
CA LEU A 312 -30.83 -1.97 2.28
C LEU A 312 -31.15 -3.36 2.85
N ILE A 313 -30.94 -3.58 4.14
CA ILE A 313 -31.34 -4.84 4.82
C ILE A 313 -32.86 -5.09 4.68
N TYR A 314 -33.69 -4.05 4.85
CA TYR A 314 -35.14 -4.18 4.67
C TYR A 314 -35.49 -4.55 3.23
N GLU A 315 -34.91 -3.86 2.24
CA GLU A 315 -35.14 -4.16 0.82
C GLU A 315 -34.70 -5.58 0.43
N LEU A 316 -33.54 -6.05 0.96
CA LEU A 316 -33.08 -7.42 0.75
C LEU A 316 -34.00 -8.47 1.35
N LYS A 317 -34.58 -8.20 2.54
CA LYS A 317 -35.62 -9.08 3.13
C LYS A 317 -36.86 -9.17 2.24
N GLN A 318 -37.33 -8.04 1.69
CA GLN A 318 -38.48 -8.02 0.77
C GLN A 318 -38.21 -8.82 -0.52
N LYS A 319 -36.95 -8.94 -0.89
CA LYS A 319 -36.50 -9.75 -2.03
C LYS A 319 -36.25 -11.23 -1.69
N GLY A 320 -36.53 -11.66 -0.46
CA GLY A 320 -36.44 -13.05 -0.03
C GLY A 320 -35.13 -13.46 0.66
N CYS A 321 -34.22 -12.54 0.92
CA CYS A 321 -32.99 -12.86 1.66
C CYS A 321 -33.28 -13.06 3.17
N ASN A 322 -32.75 -14.13 3.75
CA ASN A 322 -32.77 -14.33 5.21
C ASN A 322 -31.67 -13.52 5.89
N ILE A 323 -31.89 -12.22 6.02
CA ILE A 323 -30.90 -11.27 6.51
C ILE A 323 -31.36 -10.51 7.74
N VAL A 324 -30.47 -10.31 8.71
CA VAL A 324 -30.69 -9.48 9.89
C VAL A 324 -29.54 -8.50 10.09
N SER A 325 -29.82 -7.40 10.83
CA SER A 325 -28.84 -6.39 11.18
C SER A 325 -27.85 -6.92 12.22
N SER A 326 -26.57 -6.58 12.08
CA SER A 326 -25.56 -6.78 13.12
C SER A 326 -25.86 -5.91 14.35
N ILE A 327 -25.27 -6.27 15.49
CA ILE A 327 -25.36 -5.47 16.71
C ILE A 327 -24.14 -4.57 16.77
N LYS A 328 -24.35 -3.25 16.71
CA LYS A 328 -23.28 -2.24 16.86
C LYS A 328 -23.44 -1.52 18.21
N GLY A 329 -22.33 -1.34 18.91
CA GLY A 329 -22.24 -0.57 20.15
C GLY A 329 -20.82 -0.04 20.35
N ALA A 330 -20.61 0.80 21.35
CA ALA A 330 -19.27 1.26 21.70
C ALA A 330 -18.35 0.05 21.97
N GLY A 331 -17.18 0.03 21.35
CA GLY A 331 -16.23 -1.09 21.49
C GLY A 331 -16.52 -2.35 20.67
N SER A 332 -17.58 -2.38 19.83
CA SER A 332 -17.95 -3.57 19.05
C SER A 332 -16.85 -4.02 18.08
N ILE A 333 -16.03 -3.09 17.56
CA ILE A 333 -14.91 -3.42 16.69
C ILE A 333 -13.84 -4.19 17.47
N THR A 334 -13.37 -3.64 18.57
CA THR A 334 -12.34 -4.26 19.43
C THR A 334 -12.81 -5.59 19.98
N TYR A 335 -14.07 -5.67 20.43
CA TYR A 335 -14.67 -6.93 20.89
C TYR A 335 -14.72 -7.99 19.79
N GLY A 336 -15.19 -7.63 18.59
CA GLY A 336 -15.21 -8.57 17.45
C GLY A 336 -13.83 -9.04 17.04
N ILE A 337 -12.82 -8.16 17.09
CA ILE A 337 -11.42 -8.52 16.86
C ILE A 337 -10.94 -9.52 17.91
N SER A 338 -11.20 -9.28 19.21
CA SER A 338 -10.78 -10.20 20.27
C SER A 338 -11.44 -11.57 20.13
N LEU A 339 -12.70 -11.64 19.72
CA LEU A 339 -13.35 -12.92 19.44
C LEU A 339 -12.65 -13.69 18.32
N LEU A 340 -12.22 -13.00 17.24
CA LEU A 340 -11.48 -13.65 16.15
C LEU A 340 -10.09 -14.09 16.59
N GLN A 341 -9.44 -13.37 17.50
CA GLN A 341 -8.13 -13.73 18.05
C GLN A 341 -8.18 -14.94 18.99
N ASP A 342 -9.35 -15.25 19.57
CA ASP A 342 -9.56 -16.40 20.47
C ASP A 342 -9.73 -17.74 19.72
N TYR A 343 -9.77 -17.72 18.37
CA TYR A 343 -9.98 -18.90 17.54
C TYR A 343 -8.86 -19.03 16.49
N ASP A 344 -8.58 -20.24 16.03
CA ASP A 344 -7.79 -20.46 14.83
C ASP A 344 -8.67 -20.28 13.59
N LEU A 345 -8.25 -19.40 12.67
CA LEU A 345 -9.01 -19.09 11.46
C LEU A 345 -8.48 -19.94 10.29
N ILE A 346 -9.34 -20.76 9.71
CA ILE A 346 -9.02 -21.55 8.52
C ILE A 346 -9.69 -20.89 7.31
N VAL A 347 -8.88 -20.37 6.41
CA VAL A 347 -9.32 -19.60 5.25
C VAL A 347 -9.26 -20.46 3.99
N ASP A 348 -10.38 -20.57 3.27
CA ASP A 348 -10.41 -21.28 1.99
C ASP A 348 -9.44 -20.65 0.99
N LYS A 349 -8.70 -21.50 0.26
CA LYS A 349 -7.64 -21.06 -0.67
C LYS A 349 -8.13 -20.14 -1.81
N GLN A 350 -9.42 -20.18 -2.14
CA GLN A 350 -10.03 -19.35 -3.19
C GLN A 350 -10.45 -17.96 -2.66
N SER A 351 -10.35 -17.72 -1.36
CA SER A 351 -10.71 -16.46 -0.69
C SER A 351 -9.60 -15.42 -0.83
N ILE A 352 -9.27 -15.05 -2.05
CA ILE A 352 -8.09 -14.22 -2.37
C ILE A 352 -8.16 -12.85 -1.71
N ASN A 353 -9.33 -12.18 -1.75
CA ASN A 353 -9.49 -10.86 -1.14
C ASN A 353 -9.45 -10.94 0.39
N LEU A 354 -10.01 -11.99 0.99
CA LEU A 354 -9.92 -12.21 2.43
C LEU A 354 -8.46 -12.43 2.88
N ILE A 355 -7.70 -13.23 2.15
CA ILE A 355 -6.27 -13.44 2.42
C ILE A 355 -5.52 -12.10 2.33
N LYS A 356 -5.84 -11.28 1.33
CA LYS A 356 -5.28 -9.94 1.18
C LYS A 356 -5.62 -9.04 2.37
N GLU A 357 -6.87 -9.00 2.82
CA GLU A 357 -7.27 -8.20 3.98
C GLU A 357 -6.57 -8.68 5.25
N LEU A 358 -6.54 -9.98 5.52
CA LEU A 358 -5.88 -10.56 6.69
C LEU A 358 -4.37 -10.27 6.73
N ASN A 359 -3.72 -10.13 5.59
CA ASN A 359 -2.30 -9.76 5.52
C ASN A 359 -2.03 -8.27 5.74
N ASN A 360 -3.05 -7.41 5.61
CA ASN A 360 -2.87 -5.95 5.60
C ASN A 360 -3.67 -5.22 6.69
N TYR A 361 -4.66 -5.86 7.32
CA TYR A 361 -5.44 -5.26 8.40
C TYR A 361 -4.60 -5.07 9.66
N SER A 362 -4.22 -3.84 9.94
CA SER A 362 -3.27 -3.48 10.99
C SER A 362 -3.78 -2.38 11.91
N TRP A 363 -3.11 -2.19 13.05
CA TRP A 363 -3.37 -1.07 13.93
C TRP A 363 -2.80 0.24 13.34
N LEU A 364 -3.46 1.36 13.59
CA LEU A 364 -2.93 2.69 13.27
C LEU A 364 -1.65 2.95 14.08
N GLU A 365 -0.57 3.37 13.41
CA GLU A 365 0.73 3.63 14.06
C GLU A 365 0.66 4.60 15.25
N LYS A 366 -0.22 5.61 15.17
CA LYS A 366 -0.35 6.67 16.20
C LYS A 366 -1.45 6.43 17.23
N LYS A 367 -2.27 5.38 17.05
CA LYS A 367 -3.39 5.04 17.95
C LYS A 367 -3.44 3.53 18.15
N SER A 368 -2.73 3.04 19.16
CA SER A 368 -2.90 1.67 19.62
C SER A 368 -4.39 1.40 19.91
N ASN A 369 -4.91 0.27 19.44
CA ASN A 369 -6.32 -0.17 19.55
C ASN A 369 -7.31 0.50 18.57
N THR A 370 -6.85 1.26 17.57
CA THR A 370 -7.71 1.68 16.46
C THR A 370 -7.20 1.02 15.20
N PRO A 371 -7.98 0.15 14.53
CA PRO A 371 -7.56 -0.44 13.27
C PRO A 371 -7.58 0.58 12.13
N ILE A 372 -6.84 0.30 11.06
CA ILE A 372 -6.94 1.09 9.82
C ILE A 372 -8.32 0.93 9.20
N ASP A 373 -8.79 1.98 8.53
CA ASP A 373 -10.04 1.98 7.76
C ASP A 373 -9.77 1.59 6.29
N LYS A 374 -9.04 0.48 6.11
CA LYS A 374 -8.71 -0.14 4.83
C LYS A 374 -8.51 -1.65 5.06
N HIS A 375 -8.73 -2.46 4.02
CA HIS A 375 -8.59 -3.91 4.11
C HIS A 375 -9.44 -4.53 5.23
N ASN A 376 -10.66 -4.06 5.41
CA ASN A 376 -11.53 -4.41 6.52
C ASN A 376 -12.92 -4.93 6.12
N HIS A 377 -13.31 -4.88 4.84
CA HIS A 377 -14.67 -5.19 4.41
C HIS A 377 -15.09 -6.64 4.68
N LEU A 378 -14.27 -7.63 4.29
CA LEU A 378 -14.52 -9.04 4.61
C LEU A 378 -14.30 -9.31 6.10
N ILE A 379 -13.32 -8.67 6.72
CA ILE A 379 -13.06 -8.81 8.16
C ILE A 379 -14.24 -8.26 8.98
N ASP A 380 -14.83 -7.15 8.57
CA ASP A 380 -16.04 -6.59 9.20
C ASP A 380 -17.23 -7.52 9.01
N ALA A 381 -17.43 -8.05 7.81
CA ALA A 381 -18.45 -9.05 7.56
C ALA A 381 -18.27 -10.30 8.45
N ILE A 382 -17.04 -10.81 8.60
CA ILE A 382 -16.71 -11.93 9.50
C ILE A 382 -17.05 -11.55 10.94
N ARG A 383 -16.65 -10.37 11.41
CA ARG A 383 -16.95 -9.91 12.78
C ARG A 383 -18.45 -9.89 13.06
N TYR A 384 -19.27 -9.44 12.09
CA TYR A 384 -20.73 -9.44 12.24
C TYR A 384 -21.28 -10.86 12.41
N ALA A 385 -20.90 -11.78 11.54
CA ALA A 385 -21.37 -13.15 11.58
C ALA A 385 -20.92 -13.90 12.84
N VAL A 386 -19.62 -13.81 13.17
CA VAL A 386 -19.03 -14.53 14.31
C VAL A 386 -19.55 -13.98 15.63
N SER A 387 -19.60 -12.66 15.81
CA SER A 387 -20.14 -12.05 17.02
C SER A 387 -21.60 -12.46 17.24
N TYR A 388 -22.40 -12.47 16.18
CA TYR A 388 -23.79 -12.89 16.26
C TYR A 388 -23.94 -14.36 16.66
N GLN A 389 -23.17 -15.27 16.06
CA GLN A 389 -23.22 -16.70 16.38
C GLN A 389 -22.82 -17.00 17.81
N LEU A 390 -21.72 -16.38 18.28
CA LEU A 390 -21.20 -16.63 19.63
C LEU A 390 -22.08 -16.00 20.74
N GLN A 391 -22.80 -14.91 20.44
CA GLN A 391 -23.76 -14.31 21.36
C GLN A 391 -25.11 -15.05 21.38
N ASN A 392 -25.42 -15.81 20.34
CA ASN A 392 -26.70 -16.54 20.21
C ASN A 392 -26.48 -18.04 19.97
N PRO A 393 -25.81 -18.76 20.87
CA PRO A 393 -25.34 -20.15 20.64
C PRO A 393 -26.48 -21.16 20.46
N ASN A 394 -27.70 -20.83 20.87
CA ASN A 394 -28.88 -21.72 20.84
C ASN A 394 -29.87 -21.38 19.73
N ARG A 395 -29.63 -20.34 18.91
CA ARG A 395 -30.56 -19.95 17.85
C ARG A 395 -30.55 -21.00 16.72
N GLY A 396 -31.72 -21.54 16.43
CA GLY A 396 -31.92 -22.61 15.44
C GLY A 396 -31.76 -24.03 15.98
N LYS A 397 -31.40 -24.19 17.27
CA LYS A 397 -31.29 -25.52 17.91
C LYS A 397 -32.62 -26.04 18.53
N TYR A 398 -33.59 -25.16 18.72
CA TYR A 398 -34.87 -25.50 19.28
C TYR A 398 -36.01 -25.06 18.36
N TYR A 399 -36.82 -26.05 17.92
CA TYR A 399 -38.15 -25.81 17.34
C TYR A 399 -39.16 -25.99 18.46
N ILE A 400 -39.96 -24.97 18.74
CA ILE A 400 -41.20 -25.12 19.53
C ILE A 400 -42.25 -25.57 18.51
N GLN A 401 -42.70 -26.83 18.66
CA GLN A 401 -43.83 -27.38 17.91
C GLN A 401 -45.14 -26.73 18.45
#